data_6691ffd719ddb8b52bec9ad43b466557
#
_entry.id   6691ffd719ddb8b52bec9ad43b466557
#
_cell.length_a   1.000
_cell.length_b   1.000
_cell.length_c   1.000
_cell.angle_alpha   90.00
_cell.angle_beta   90.00
_cell.angle_gamma   90.00
#
_symmetry.space_group_name_H-M   'P 1'
#
loop_
_entity.id
_entity.type
_entity.pdbx_description
1 polymer ?
#
loop_
_entity_poly.entity_id
_entity_poly.type
_entity_poly.pdbx_seq_one_letter_code
_entity_poly.pdbx_strand_id
1 'polypeptide(L)'
;MSDHGKQKYFTFRFRRQPFKFLFTLYKLVTIPCLKLPFYILRAAVSRPRPSWSFARALYVDLYNELVVYLGDTGIPPLLPPDKGAKSAKKYKVGFNHVEPLPQDAIVGDIREAAQLNGITAEKRWGYWYGPGVSEEGFKRPAPGTKMFYFIHGGGFVLGSAHPTDMLTPKTAVPLLKHCTGANMFAIEYRISQAEPYPLKNAFPAALIDALSGYYHLVHTLGIDPQDIIVSGSSAGADIATALVLYIIRNNLQSTLPLPRALWLECPAVDWGMSHVTPTSTMTIHQRSDVIGTFIQPTDYCVRAVLGKLPRTEAETNVYISPASKNIKDQIGLFDGFPDVALLYGGSEILVDIIHTFRDRLIQDLGRDKVTDIEEPDCPHVFSTMDFHAKAKESAFSKLGRWYKDL
;
A
#
# COMPACT_ATOMS: atom_id res chain seq x y z
N MET A 1 30.95 9.03 -1.91
CA MET A 1 30.08 7.96 -1.40
C MET A 1 30.28 7.89 0.10
N SER A 2 29.49 8.64 0.86
CA SER A 2 29.55 8.63 2.32
C SER A 2 28.91 7.35 2.81
N ASP A 3 29.64 6.61 3.62
CA ASP A 3 29.21 5.46 4.40
C ASP A 3 28.14 5.95 5.42
N HIS A 4 26.93 6.19 4.94
CA HIS A 4 25.79 6.47 5.79
C HIS A 4 25.48 5.17 6.51
N GLY A 5 25.87 5.14 7.76
CA GLY A 5 25.91 4.00 8.65
C GLY A 5 24.82 3.00 8.36
N LYS A 6 25.21 1.75 8.12
CA LYS A 6 24.36 0.59 7.91
C LYS A 6 23.26 0.55 8.94
N GLN A 7 22.17 1.22 8.64
CA GLN A 7 21.08 1.42 9.58
C GLN A 7 20.26 0.13 9.68
N LYS A 8 20.03 -0.25 10.88
CA LYS A 8 19.73 -1.56 11.47
C LYS A 8 18.29 -2.06 11.30
N TYR A 9 17.54 -1.62 10.30
CA TYR A 9 16.13 -1.95 10.21
C TYR A 9 15.88 -3.10 9.23
N PHE A 10 14.97 -3.99 9.54
CA PHE A 10 14.67 -5.20 8.79
C PHE A 10 15.88 -6.12 8.56
N THR A 11 16.75 -6.23 9.53
CA THR A 11 17.84 -7.21 9.49
C THR A 11 17.37 -8.61 9.81
N PHE A 12 16.11 -8.76 10.31
CA PHE A 12 15.51 -10.03 10.72
C PHE A 12 16.44 -10.89 11.57
N ARG A 13 17.24 -10.24 12.44
CA ARG A 13 18.30 -10.87 13.23
C ARG A 13 17.78 -11.99 14.13
N PHE A 14 16.58 -11.78 14.66
CA PHE A 14 15.93 -12.70 15.59
C PHE A 14 14.81 -13.52 14.95
N ARG A 15 14.82 -13.75 13.62
CA ARG A 15 13.77 -14.47 12.92
C ARG A 15 13.67 -15.97 13.25
N ARG A 16 14.77 -16.58 13.77
CA ARG A 16 14.88 -18.01 14.06
C ARG A 16 14.74 -18.30 15.55
N GLN A 17 14.12 -19.43 15.90
CA GLN A 17 14.14 -19.95 17.25
C GLN A 17 15.53 -20.48 17.62
N PRO A 18 15.96 -20.39 18.88
CA PRO A 18 15.26 -19.82 20.05
C PRO A 18 15.39 -18.28 20.17
N PHE A 19 16.21 -17.65 19.32
CA PHE A 19 16.50 -16.21 19.42
C PHE A 19 15.25 -15.34 19.30
N LYS A 20 14.28 -15.73 18.48
CA LYS A 20 12.99 -15.02 18.37
C LYS A 20 12.26 -14.99 19.72
N PHE A 21 12.19 -16.13 20.39
CA PHE A 21 11.57 -16.25 21.70
C PHE A 21 12.30 -15.40 22.76
N LEU A 22 13.62 -15.50 22.83
CA LEU A 22 14.43 -14.72 23.78
C LEU A 22 14.29 -13.22 23.55
N PHE A 23 14.29 -12.80 22.28
CA PHE A 23 14.09 -11.38 21.93
C PHE A 23 12.68 -10.90 22.26
N THR A 24 11.67 -11.75 22.08
CA THR A 24 10.29 -11.44 22.49
C THR A 24 10.21 -11.24 24.01
N LEU A 25 10.80 -12.13 24.80
CA LEU A 25 10.88 -11.97 26.27
C LEU A 25 11.62 -10.66 26.64
N TYR A 26 12.75 -10.40 26.01
CA TYR A 26 13.47 -9.14 26.20
C TYR A 26 12.60 -7.91 25.94
N LYS A 27 11.82 -7.91 24.85
CA LYS A 27 10.89 -6.82 24.53
C LYS A 27 9.73 -6.73 25.52
N LEU A 28 9.17 -7.85 25.96
CA LEU A 28 8.10 -7.89 26.98
C LEU A 28 8.54 -7.30 28.32
N VAL A 29 9.82 -7.33 28.66
CA VAL A 29 10.37 -6.71 29.87
C VAL A 29 10.78 -5.25 29.59
N THR A 30 11.55 -5.01 28.52
CA THR A 30 12.16 -3.69 28.31
C THR A 30 11.16 -2.64 27.85
N ILE A 31 10.10 -3.02 27.11
CA ILE A 31 9.08 -2.04 26.71
C ILE A 31 8.35 -1.47 27.92
N PRO A 32 7.70 -2.28 28.80
CA PRO A 32 6.99 -1.71 29.94
C PRO A 32 7.92 -1.08 30.99
N CYS A 33 9.10 -1.66 31.25
CA CYS A 33 9.94 -1.22 32.36
C CYS A 33 10.86 -0.05 32.02
N LEU A 34 11.28 0.10 30.76
CA LEU A 34 12.27 1.12 30.36
C LEU A 34 11.72 2.08 29.30
N LYS A 35 11.14 1.54 28.24
CA LYS A 35 10.73 2.37 27.09
C LYS A 35 9.44 3.12 27.35
N LEU A 36 8.44 2.48 27.95
CA LEU A 36 7.16 3.12 28.25
C LEU A 36 7.32 4.32 29.20
N PRO A 37 8.05 4.24 30.34
CA PRO A 37 8.34 5.41 31.16
C PRO A 37 9.05 6.53 30.40
N PHE A 38 10.02 6.19 29.56
CA PHE A 38 10.71 7.15 28.69
C PHE A 38 9.76 7.81 27.69
N TYR A 39 8.87 7.04 27.03
CA TYR A 39 7.91 7.60 26.07
C TYR A 39 6.84 8.46 26.74
N ILE A 40 6.41 8.10 27.96
CA ILE A 40 5.51 8.90 28.78
C ILE A 40 6.16 10.27 29.07
N LEU A 41 7.39 10.29 29.55
CA LEU A 41 8.12 11.52 29.81
C LEU A 41 8.31 12.34 28.53
N ARG A 42 8.75 11.70 27.44
CA ARG A 42 8.94 12.34 26.14
C ARG A 42 7.65 12.97 25.62
N ALA A 43 6.53 12.24 25.64
CA ALA A 43 5.23 12.74 25.19
C ALA A 43 4.70 13.90 26.05
N ALA A 44 5.06 13.95 27.33
CA ALA A 44 4.71 15.06 28.22
C ALA A 44 5.50 16.33 27.90
N VAL A 45 6.79 16.19 27.60
CA VAL A 45 7.73 17.33 27.44
C VAL A 45 7.87 17.78 25.98
N SER A 46 7.87 16.86 25.02
CA SER A 46 8.17 17.14 23.60
C SER A 46 7.32 16.29 22.66
N ARG A 47 6.22 16.84 22.18
CA ARG A 47 5.36 16.20 21.19
C ARG A 47 5.87 16.44 19.77
N PRO A 48 5.76 15.47 18.86
CA PRO A 48 6.16 15.64 17.47
C PRO A 48 5.40 16.76 16.73
N ARG A 49 4.15 16.98 17.11
CA ARG A 49 3.29 18.04 16.58
C ARG A 49 2.61 18.78 17.75
N PRO A 50 2.53 20.10 17.71
CA PRO A 50 1.88 20.88 18.80
C PRO A 50 0.43 20.51 19.04
N SER A 51 -0.31 20.17 17.97
CA SER A 51 -1.72 19.78 18.01
C SER A 51 -1.98 18.39 18.62
N TRP A 52 -0.93 17.56 18.75
CA TRP A 52 -1.12 16.21 19.25
C TRP A 52 -1.40 16.18 20.75
N SER A 53 -2.35 15.34 21.15
CA SER A 53 -2.52 15.00 22.55
C SER A 53 -1.35 14.14 23.05
N PHE A 54 -1.16 14.11 24.37
CA PHE A 54 -0.22 13.22 25.03
C PHE A 54 -0.42 11.75 24.59
N ALA A 55 -1.67 11.28 24.61
CA ALA A 55 -1.99 9.91 24.24
C ALA A 55 -1.62 9.60 22.78
N ARG A 56 -1.88 10.55 21.86
CA ARG A 56 -1.53 10.39 20.43
C ARG A 56 -0.01 10.22 20.24
N ALA A 57 0.79 11.08 20.87
CA ALA A 57 2.24 10.99 20.80
C ALA A 57 2.76 9.66 21.35
N LEU A 58 2.20 9.22 22.49
CA LEU A 58 2.55 7.94 23.10
C LEU A 58 2.18 6.74 22.22
N TYR A 59 0.99 6.74 21.61
CA TYR A 59 0.57 5.65 20.71
C TYR A 59 1.46 5.53 19.47
N VAL A 60 1.88 6.63 18.87
CA VAL A 60 2.81 6.60 17.73
C VAL A 60 4.15 6.02 18.12
N ASP A 61 4.69 6.41 19.31
CA ASP A 61 5.93 5.85 19.83
C ASP A 61 5.83 4.31 20.05
N LEU A 62 4.72 3.85 20.61
CA LEU A 62 4.48 2.40 20.84
C LEU A 62 4.25 1.65 19.52
N TYR A 63 3.58 2.26 18.55
CA TYR A 63 3.40 1.66 17.23
C TYR A 63 4.75 1.48 16.51
N ASN A 64 5.64 2.45 16.61
CA ASN A 64 7.00 2.34 16.08
C ASN A 64 7.79 1.17 16.72
N GLU A 65 7.59 0.90 18.03
CA GLU A 65 8.17 -0.30 18.67
C GLU A 65 7.67 -1.61 18.07
N LEU A 66 6.38 -1.67 17.70
CA LEU A 66 5.84 -2.84 17.00
C LEU A 66 6.48 -3.01 15.62
N VAL A 67 6.63 -1.91 14.86
CA VAL A 67 7.28 -1.94 13.55
C VAL A 67 8.74 -2.41 13.66
N VAL A 68 9.49 -1.90 14.63
CA VAL A 68 10.86 -2.36 14.93
C VAL A 68 10.89 -3.85 15.31
N TYR A 69 9.94 -4.30 16.14
CA TYR A 69 9.86 -5.70 16.53
C TYR A 69 9.64 -6.63 15.31
N LEU A 70 8.73 -6.26 14.40
CA LEU A 70 8.51 -7.00 13.16
C LEU A 70 9.77 -7.02 12.26
N GLY A 71 10.45 -5.88 12.17
CA GLY A 71 11.71 -5.76 11.43
C GLY A 71 12.85 -6.62 11.99
N ASP A 72 12.85 -6.90 13.29
CA ASP A 72 13.86 -7.75 13.92
C ASP A 72 13.46 -9.25 13.92
N THR A 73 12.15 -9.57 14.03
CA THR A 73 11.68 -10.95 14.22
C THR A 73 11.12 -11.63 12.98
N GLY A 74 10.96 -10.88 11.89
CA GLY A 74 10.49 -11.38 10.61
C GLY A 74 8.99 -11.21 10.38
N ILE A 75 8.63 -11.29 9.11
CA ILE A 75 7.29 -11.06 8.59
C ILE A 75 6.46 -12.34 8.76
N PRO A 76 5.21 -12.24 9.25
CA PRO A 76 4.30 -13.38 9.28
C PRO A 76 4.05 -13.93 7.87
N PRO A 77 4.01 -15.26 7.67
CA PRO A 77 3.68 -15.83 6.38
C PRO A 77 2.22 -15.58 6.02
N LEU A 78 1.94 -15.38 4.73
CA LEU A 78 0.57 -15.34 4.21
C LEU A 78 -0.12 -16.69 4.41
N LEU A 79 -1.44 -16.64 4.60
CA LEU A 79 -2.24 -17.86 4.67
C LEU A 79 -2.39 -18.49 3.27
N PRO A 80 -2.25 -19.82 3.14
CA PRO A 80 -2.52 -20.49 1.89
C PRO A 80 -4.01 -20.43 1.51
N PRO A 81 -4.36 -20.56 0.20
CA PRO A 81 -5.71 -20.30 -0.31
C PRO A 81 -6.81 -21.12 0.37
N ASP A 82 -6.55 -22.40 0.68
CA ASP A 82 -7.49 -23.29 1.35
C ASP A 82 -7.85 -22.85 2.77
N LYS A 83 -6.85 -22.34 3.50
CA LYS A 83 -7.06 -21.74 4.82
C LYS A 83 -7.73 -20.38 4.71
N GLY A 84 -7.40 -19.61 3.66
CA GLY A 84 -8.04 -18.35 3.34
C GLY A 84 -9.52 -18.49 3.10
N ALA A 85 -9.95 -19.44 2.26
CA ALA A 85 -11.34 -19.73 1.98
C ALA A 85 -12.15 -20.16 3.22
N LYS A 86 -11.57 -21.01 4.08
CA LYS A 86 -12.18 -21.40 5.38
C LYS A 86 -12.32 -20.20 6.31
N SER A 87 -11.32 -19.37 6.35
CA SER A 87 -11.30 -18.17 7.18
C SER A 87 -12.32 -17.13 6.72
N ALA A 88 -12.52 -16.97 5.39
CA ALA A 88 -13.49 -16.06 4.82
C ALA A 88 -14.90 -16.31 5.37
N LYS A 89 -15.34 -17.56 5.42
CA LYS A 89 -16.63 -17.94 6.04
C LYS A 89 -16.74 -17.51 7.50
N LYS A 90 -15.69 -17.73 8.28
CA LYS A 90 -15.65 -17.35 9.71
C LYS A 90 -15.81 -15.84 9.90
N TYR A 91 -15.22 -15.03 9.03
CA TYR A 91 -15.24 -13.58 9.15
C TYR A 91 -16.34 -12.92 8.30
N LYS A 92 -17.23 -13.71 7.69
CA LYS A 92 -18.35 -13.23 6.85
C LYS A 92 -17.89 -12.31 5.72
N VAL A 93 -16.80 -12.70 5.06
CA VAL A 93 -16.29 -12.09 3.84
C VAL A 93 -16.38 -13.10 2.69
N GLY A 94 -16.52 -12.63 1.44
CA GLY A 94 -16.51 -13.49 0.28
C GLY A 94 -15.08 -13.92 -0.08
N PHE A 95 -14.95 -14.98 -0.85
CA PHE A 95 -13.67 -15.49 -1.34
C PHE A 95 -13.78 -15.89 -2.81
N ASN A 96 -12.85 -15.40 -3.63
CA ASN A 96 -12.74 -15.82 -5.03
C ASN A 96 -11.32 -16.23 -5.38
N HIS A 97 -11.19 -17.28 -6.18
CA HIS A 97 -9.97 -17.52 -6.93
C HIS A 97 -9.90 -16.57 -8.12
N VAL A 98 -8.68 -16.20 -8.47
CA VAL A 98 -8.34 -15.33 -9.60
C VAL A 98 -7.41 -16.12 -10.51
N GLU A 99 -7.83 -16.36 -11.73
CA GLU A 99 -7.00 -17.04 -12.73
C GLU A 99 -5.84 -16.14 -13.19
N PRO A 100 -4.72 -16.71 -13.63
CA PRO A 100 -3.58 -15.95 -14.10
C PRO A 100 -3.96 -14.99 -15.25
N LEU A 101 -3.32 -13.83 -15.27
CA LEU A 101 -3.40 -12.91 -16.42
C LEU A 101 -2.99 -13.66 -17.71
N PRO A 102 -3.72 -13.50 -18.83
CA PRO A 102 -3.31 -14.05 -20.11
C PRO A 102 -1.89 -13.64 -20.50
N GLN A 103 -1.11 -14.57 -21.03
CA GLN A 103 0.32 -14.36 -21.29
C GLN A 103 0.57 -13.27 -22.36
N ASP A 104 -0.31 -13.09 -23.28
CA ASP A 104 -0.28 -12.06 -24.32
C ASP A 104 -0.55 -10.66 -23.78
N ALA A 105 -1.17 -10.55 -22.61
CA ALA A 105 -1.32 -9.28 -21.89
C ALA A 105 -0.08 -8.88 -21.07
N ILE A 106 0.98 -9.69 -21.04
CA ILE A 106 2.26 -9.36 -20.41
C ILE A 106 3.23 -8.94 -21.51
N VAL A 107 3.43 -7.63 -21.68
CA VAL A 107 4.17 -7.05 -22.82
C VAL A 107 5.20 -6.00 -22.36
N GLY A 108 6.04 -5.53 -23.29
CA GLY A 108 7.00 -4.44 -23.08
C GLY A 108 7.96 -4.68 -21.92
N ASP A 109 8.29 -3.60 -21.23
CA ASP A 109 9.25 -3.59 -20.10
C ASP A 109 8.84 -4.55 -18.98
N ILE A 110 7.54 -4.78 -18.79
CA ILE A 110 7.02 -5.71 -17.78
C ILE A 110 7.34 -7.15 -18.14
N ARG A 111 7.29 -7.52 -19.44
CA ARG A 111 7.72 -8.84 -19.91
C ARG A 111 9.22 -9.06 -19.68
N GLU A 112 10.03 -8.05 -19.99
CA GLU A 112 11.49 -8.12 -19.82
C GLU A 112 11.86 -8.26 -18.35
N ALA A 113 11.26 -7.44 -17.47
CA ALA A 113 11.47 -7.55 -16.03
C ALA A 113 11.02 -8.89 -15.47
N ALA A 114 9.89 -9.42 -15.96
CA ALA A 114 9.38 -10.73 -15.58
C ALA A 114 10.36 -11.87 -15.99
N GLN A 115 10.89 -11.81 -17.19
CA GLN A 115 11.90 -12.78 -17.66
C GLN A 115 13.18 -12.74 -16.81
N LEU A 116 13.69 -11.53 -16.53
CA LEU A 116 14.91 -11.36 -15.73
C LEU A 116 14.75 -11.89 -14.30
N ASN A 117 13.62 -11.62 -13.67
CA ASN A 117 13.31 -12.05 -12.30
C ASN A 117 12.73 -13.48 -12.22
N GLY A 118 12.41 -14.11 -13.36
CA GLY A 118 11.79 -15.43 -13.41
C GLY A 118 10.36 -15.41 -12.89
N ILE A 119 9.60 -14.36 -13.21
CA ILE A 119 8.20 -14.18 -12.78
C ILE A 119 7.25 -14.62 -13.90
N THR A 120 6.24 -15.38 -13.52
CA THR A 120 5.11 -15.78 -14.39
C THR A 120 3.80 -15.36 -13.72
N ALA A 121 2.75 -15.22 -14.50
CA ALA A 121 1.40 -15.09 -13.94
C ALA A 121 1.01 -16.39 -13.22
N GLU A 122 0.40 -16.25 -12.05
CA GLU A 122 0.01 -17.38 -11.20
C GLU A 122 -1.42 -17.21 -10.72
N LYS A 123 -2.08 -18.33 -10.41
CA LYS A 123 -3.38 -18.31 -9.76
C LYS A 123 -3.31 -17.62 -8.43
N ARG A 124 -4.19 -16.62 -8.24
CA ARG A 124 -4.30 -15.83 -7.00
C ARG A 124 -5.67 -16.01 -6.38
N TRP A 125 -5.99 -15.23 -5.37
CA TRP A 125 -7.29 -15.16 -4.74
C TRP A 125 -7.49 -13.78 -4.13
N GLY A 126 -8.73 -13.49 -3.75
CA GLY A 126 -9.06 -12.25 -3.09
C GLY A 126 -10.30 -12.40 -2.21
N TYR A 127 -10.57 -11.34 -1.47
CA TYR A 127 -11.65 -11.29 -0.49
C TYR A 127 -12.61 -10.16 -0.79
N TRP A 128 -13.92 -10.47 -0.65
CA TRP A 128 -14.98 -9.49 -0.82
C TRP A 128 -15.43 -8.97 0.53
N TYR A 129 -15.54 -7.66 0.64
CA TYR A 129 -16.06 -6.93 1.77
C TYR A 129 -17.26 -6.11 1.32
N GLY A 130 -18.33 -6.03 2.14
CA GLY A 130 -19.47 -5.17 1.87
C GLY A 130 -20.80 -5.88 1.85
N PRO A 131 -21.88 -5.15 1.52
CA PRO A 131 -23.27 -5.63 1.67
C PRO A 131 -23.66 -6.73 0.68
N GLY A 132 -22.95 -6.86 -0.45
CA GLY A 132 -23.19 -7.92 -1.45
C GLY A 132 -22.60 -9.28 -1.09
N VAL A 133 -22.00 -9.42 0.10
CA VAL A 133 -21.33 -10.65 0.54
C VAL A 133 -22.25 -11.48 1.42
N SER A 134 -22.42 -12.77 1.10
CA SER A 134 -23.16 -13.76 1.90
C SER A 134 -22.29 -14.99 2.18
N GLU A 135 -22.78 -15.91 3.01
CA GLU A 135 -22.13 -17.22 3.22
C GLU A 135 -22.08 -18.07 1.95
N GLU A 136 -23.00 -17.81 1.00
CA GLU A 136 -23.08 -18.47 -0.30
C GLU A 136 -22.08 -17.90 -1.33
N GLY A 137 -21.41 -16.80 -1.02
CA GLY A 137 -20.43 -16.12 -1.85
C GLY A 137 -20.76 -14.65 -2.11
N PHE A 138 -20.13 -14.07 -3.13
CA PHE A 138 -20.36 -12.71 -3.57
C PHE A 138 -21.49 -12.66 -4.61
N LYS A 139 -22.51 -11.86 -4.32
CA LYS A 139 -23.54 -11.53 -5.31
C LYS A 139 -23.07 -10.31 -6.11
N ARG A 140 -22.96 -10.48 -7.42
CA ARG A 140 -22.60 -9.39 -8.34
C ARG A 140 -23.50 -8.16 -8.05
N PRO A 141 -22.90 -6.95 -7.90
CA PRO A 141 -23.68 -5.73 -7.76
C PRO A 141 -24.58 -5.51 -8.98
N ALA A 142 -25.67 -4.77 -8.78
CA ALA A 142 -26.45 -4.28 -9.91
C ALA A 142 -25.57 -3.41 -10.82
N PRO A 143 -25.79 -3.43 -12.15
CA PRO A 143 -25.10 -2.52 -13.06
C PRO A 143 -25.22 -1.06 -12.60
N GLY A 144 -24.14 -0.30 -12.72
CA GLY A 144 -24.03 1.09 -12.23
C GLY A 144 -23.73 1.21 -10.73
N THR A 145 -23.57 0.09 -10.01
CA THR A 145 -23.11 0.11 -8.61
C THR A 145 -21.58 0.10 -8.59
N LYS A 146 -21.00 1.23 -8.21
CA LYS A 146 -19.54 1.35 -8.10
C LYS A 146 -18.98 0.45 -7.01
N MET A 147 -17.80 -0.12 -7.28
CA MET A 147 -17.06 -0.95 -6.34
C MET A 147 -15.60 -0.55 -6.26
N PHE A 148 -14.94 -0.93 -5.17
CA PHE A 148 -13.50 -0.74 -5.02
C PHE A 148 -12.74 -2.04 -5.32
N TYR A 149 -11.74 -1.96 -6.19
CA TYR A 149 -10.73 -2.98 -6.35
C TYR A 149 -9.50 -2.56 -5.53
N PHE A 150 -9.27 -3.21 -4.39
CA PHE A 150 -8.31 -2.77 -3.39
C PHE A 150 -7.02 -3.61 -3.39
N ILE A 151 -5.89 -2.92 -3.35
CA ILE A 151 -4.54 -3.47 -3.31
C ILE A 151 -3.91 -3.03 -1.98
N HIS A 152 -3.61 -4.01 -1.11
CA HIS A 152 -3.11 -3.72 0.23
C HIS A 152 -1.69 -3.12 0.24
N GLY A 153 -1.37 -2.37 1.30
CA GLY A 153 -0.04 -1.82 1.55
C GLY A 153 0.95 -2.84 2.11
N GLY A 154 2.06 -2.33 2.61
CA GLY A 154 3.07 -3.14 3.30
C GLY A 154 4.43 -3.17 2.61
N GLY A 155 4.79 -2.13 1.84
CA GLY A 155 6.12 -1.99 1.23
C GLY A 155 6.50 -3.12 0.29
N PHE A 156 5.53 -3.76 -0.36
CA PHE A 156 5.64 -4.97 -1.19
C PHE A 156 6.05 -6.24 -0.44
N VAL A 157 6.42 -6.17 0.84
CA VAL A 157 7.04 -7.27 1.59
C VAL A 157 6.20 -7.80 2.74
N LEU A 158 5.09 -7.15 3.04
CA LEU A 158 4.14 -7.56 4.07
C LEU A 158 2.71 -7.12 3.74
N GLY A 159 1.76 -7.42 4.61
CA GLY A 159 0.35 -7.13 4.41
C GLY A 159 -0.40 -8.28 3.76
N SER A 160 -1.71 -8.20 3.76
CA SER A 160 -2.61 -9.21 3.22
C SER A 160 -4.00 -8.62 2.97
N ALA A 161 -4.69 -9.16 1.99
CA ALA A 161 -6.10 -8.88 1.75
C ALA A 161 -7.03 -9.60 2.76
N HIS A 162 -6.47 -10.48 3.58
CA HIS A 162 -7.22 -11.34 4.51
C HIS A 162 -7.94 -10.54 5.62
N PRO A 163 -9.14 -10.97 6.07
CA PRO A 163 -9.93 -10.25 7.09
C PRO A 163 -9.28 -10.20 8.49
N THR A 164 -8.18 -10.90 8.74
CA THR A 164 -7.39 -10.78 9.98
C THR A 164 -6.14 -9.91 9.83
N ASP A 165 -5.95 -9.33 8.65
CA ASP A 165 -4.87 -8.35 8.45
C ASP A 165 -5.08 -7.12 9.34
N MET A 166 -3.99 -6.46 9.70
CA MET A 166 -4.05 -5.32 10.61
C MET A 166 -4.60 -4.05 9.96
N LEU A 167 -4.51 -3.93 8.62
CA LEU A 167 -4.83 -2.72 7.87
C LEU A 167 -6.07 -2.89 6.99
N THR A 168 -6.11 -3.92 6.14
CA THR A 168 -7.16 -4.09 5.12
C THR A 168 -8.59 -4.03 5.67
N PRO A 169 -8.99 -4.76 6.72
CA PRO A 169 -10.35 -4.64 7.26
C PRO A 169 -10.62 -3.29 7.93
N LYS A 170 -9.60 -2.63 8.48
CA LYS A 170 -9.73 -1.30 9.08
C LYS A 170 -9.88 -0.20 8.03
N THR A 171 -9.40 -0.40 6.82
CA THR A 171 -9.67 0.45 5.65
C THR A 171 -11.06 0.16 5.08
N ALA A 172 -11.45 -1.10 4.96
CA ALA A 172 -12.73 -1.51 4.40
C ALA A 172 -13.94 -0.95 5.18
N VAL A 173 -13.90 -1.02 6.51
CA VAL A 173 -15.04 -0.60 7.36
C VAL A 173 -15.43 0.86 7.17
N PRO A 174 -14.54 1.86 7.34
CA PRO A 174 -14.92 3.26 7.11
C PRO A 174 -15.19 3.57 5.63
N LEU A 175 -14.47 2.91 4.70
CA LEU A 175 -14.74 3.06 3.27
C LEU A 175 -16.18 2.72 2.93
N LEU A 176 -16.63 1.53 3.30
CA LEU A 176 -17.98 1.04 3.00
C LEU A 176 -19.08 1.77 3.77
N LYS A 177 -18.75 2.35 4.93
CA LYS A 177 -19.65 3.23 5.68
C LYS A 177 -19.96 4.52 4.91
N HIS A 178 -18.94 5.12 4.30
CA HIS A 178 -19.05 6.43 3.64
C HIS A 178 -19.37 6.33 2.14
N CYS A 179 -19.00 5.23 1.49
CA CYS A 179 -19.33 4.93 0.10
C CYS A 179 -20.50 3.94 0.04
N THR A 180 -21.69 4.44 0.37
CA THR A 180 -22.90 3.63 0.54
C THR A 180 -23.24 2.81 -0.72
N GLY A 181 -23.50 1.52 -0.54
CA GLY A 181 -23.81 0.60 -1.62
C GLY A 181 -22.60 -0.05 -2.28
N ALA A 182 -21.39 0.48 -2.04
CA ALA A 182 -20.17 -0.10 -2.58
C ALA A 182 -19.85 -1.47 -1.96
N ASN A 183 -19.15 -2.28 -2.75
CA ASN A 183 -18.40 -3.44 -2.27
C ASN A 183 -16.92 -3.21 -2.51
N MET A 184 -16.06 -3.97 -1.83
CA MET A 184 -14.62 -3.93 -2.04
C MET A 184 -14.11 -5.35 -2.30
N PHE A 185 -13.40 -5.55 -3.42
CA PHE A 185 -12.61 -6.75 -3.68
C PHE A 185 -11.15 -6.46 -3.40
N ALA A 186 -10.57 -7.12 -2.41
CA ALA A 186 -9.16 -6.99 -2.06
C ALA A 186 -8.38 -8.21 -2.59
N ILE A 187 -7.37 -7.94 -3.44
CA ILE A 187 -6.52 -9.00 -4.03
C ILE A 187 -5.38 -9.40 -3.09
N GLU A 188 -5.16 -10.70 -2.96
CA GLU A 188 -4.00 -11.28 -2.28
C GLU A 188 -2.87 -11.44 -3.30
N TYR A 189 -2.06 -10.39 -3.51
CA TYR A 189 -0.92 -10.41 -4.40
C TYR A 189 0.32 -11.02 -3.75
N ARG A 190 1.30 -11.48 -4.55
CA ARG A 190 2.56 -12.04 -4.07
C ARG A 190 3.44 -10.98 -3.46
N ILE A 191 3.75 -11.12 -2.17
CA ILE A 191 4.72 -10.25 -1.49
C ILE A 191 6.16 -10.64 -1.89
N SER A 192 6.99 -9.62 -2.06
CA SER A 192 8.39 -9.76 -2.45
C SER A 192 9.27 -10.14 -1.27
N GLN A 193 10.34 -10.88 -1.54
CA GLN A 193 11.33 -11.27 -0.53
C GLN A 193 12.75 -11.11 -1.09
N ALA A 194 13.70 -10.76 -0.20
CA ALA A 194 15.12 -10.72 -0.47
C ALA A 194 15.91 -11.24 0.74
N GLU A 195 17.22 -11.35 0.63
CA GLU A 195 18.09 -11.73 1.75
C GLU A 195 17.71 -10.96 3.04
N PRO A 196 17.55 -11.64 4.18
CA PRO A 196 18.00 -12.99 4.55
C PRO A 196 17.01 -14.12 4.23
N TYR A 197 15.95 -13.86 3.48
CA TYR A 197 15.06 -14.86 2.92
C TYR A 197 15.47 -15.17 1.47
N PRO A 198 15.05 -16.30 0.90
CA PRO A 198 15.23 -16.55 -0.53
C PRO A 198 14.58 -15.43 -1.36
N LEU A 199 15.25 -15.00 -2.43
CA LEU A 199 14.68 -14.06 -3.37
C LEU A 199 13.44 -14.66 -4.02
N LYS A 200 12.29 -13.97 -3.88
CA LYS A 200 11.01 -14.39 -4.45
C LYS A 200 10.15 -13.18 -4.83
N ASN A 201 9.32 -13.38 -5.84
CA ASN A 201 8.23 -12.49 -6.21
C ASN A 201 8.68 -11.02 -6.37
N ALA A 202 9.88 -10.82 -6.93
CA ALA A 202 10.34 -9.48 -7.27
C ALA A 202 9.46 -8.86 -8.37
N PHE A 203 9.63 -7.58 -8.62
CA PHE A 203 8.94 -6.89 -9.71
C PHE A 203 9.10 -7.65 -11.04
N PRO A 204 8.02 -7.84 -11.79
CA PRO A 204 6.70 -7.23 -11.66
C PRO A 204 5.64 -8.16 -11.02
N ALA A 205 5.98 -9.08 -10.12
CA ALA A 205 5.03 -10.08 -9.60
C ALA A 205 3.74 -9.45 -9.04
N ALA A 206 3.86 -8.45 -8.17
CA ALA A 206 2.71 -7.78 -7.56
C ALA A 206 1.83 -7.05 -8.61
N LEU A 207 2.45 -6.43 -9.61
CA LEU A 207 1.74 -5.78 -10.71
C LEU A 207 0.99 -6.79 -11.58
N ILE A 208 1.61 -7.91 -11.94
CA ILE A 208 0.96 -8.99 -12.71
C ILE A 208 -0.23 -9.56 -11.93
N ASP A 209 -0.08 -9.76 -10.62
CA ASP A 209 -1.17 -10.26 -9.77
C ASP A 209 -2.32 -9.23 -9.66
N ALA A 210 -2.00 -7.94 -9.56
CA ALA A 210 -3.00 -6.87 -9.59
C ALA A 210 -3.72 -6.79 -10.94
N LEU A 211 -2.99 -6.90 -12.05
CA LEU A 211 -3.58 -6.99 -13.39
C LEU A 211 -4.48 -8.23 -13.55
N SER A 212 -4.08 -9.38 -12.97
CA SER A 212 -4.89 -10.61 -12.97
C SER A 212 -6.21 -10.40 -12.23
N GLY A 213 -6.17 -9.72 -11.07
CA GLY A 213 -7.38 -9.39 -10.30
C GLY A 213 -8.30 -8.43 -11.05
N TYR A 214 -7.75 -7.42 -11.69
CA TYR A 214 -8.52 -6.48 -12.51
C TYR A 214 -9.15 -7.18 -13.72
N TYR A 215 -8.38 -8.00 -14.43
CA TYR A 215 -8.87 -8.83 -15.54
C TYR A 215 -10.00 -9.76 -15.10
N HIS A 216 -9.87 -10.38 -13.93
CA HIS A 216 -10.91 -11.24 -13.35
C HIS A 216 -12.22 -10.47 -13.09
N LEU A 217 -12.14 -9.26 -12.54
CA LEU A 217 -13.34 -8.43 -12.31
C LEU A 217 -14.04 -8.09 -13.62
N VAL A 218 -13.29 -7.67 -14.63
CA VAL A 218 -13.83 -7.23 -15.91
C VAL A 218 -14.33 -8.42 -16.75
N HIS A 219 -13.49 -9.43 -16.98
CA HIS A 219 -13.79 -10.49 -17.98
C HIS A 219 -14.42 -11.73 -17.37
N THR A 220 -14.06 -12.11 -16.15
CA THR A 220 -14.63 -13.32 -15.53
C THR A 220 -15.95 -13.00 -14.83
N LEU A 221 -15.97 -11.91 -14.05
CA LEU A 221 -17.17 -11.48 -13.34
C LEU A 221 -18.05 -10.54 -14.20
N GLY A 222 -17.53 -10.01 -15.30
CA GLY A 222 -18.23 -9.12 -16.22
C GLY A 222 -18.67 -7.80 -15.57
N ILE A 223 -17.90 -7.28 -14.65
CA ILE A 223 -18.16 -5.96 -14.03
C ILE A 223 -17.72 -4.89 -15.02
N ASP A 224 -18.59 -3.88 -15.23
CA ASP A 224 -18.24 -2.76 -16.10
C ASP A 224 -17.03 -2.02 -15.53
N PRO A 225 -15.96 -1.78 -16.30
CA PRO A 225 -14.82 -0.97 -15.85
C PRO A 225 -15.21 0.41 -15.32
N GLN A 226 -16.32 0.98 -15.82
CA GLN A 226 -16.86 2.25 -15.34
C GLN A 226 -17.55 2.14 -13.95
N ASP A 227 -17.75 0.94 -13.45
CA ASP A 227 -18.20 0.69 -12.08
C ASP A 227 -17.01 0.35 -11.14
N ILE A 228 -15.78 0.26 -11.66
CA ILE A 228 -14.59 -0.11 -10.87
C ILE A 228 -13.76 1.12 -10.50
N ILE A 229 -13.52 1.31 -9.21
CA ILE A 229 -12.53 2.24 -8.67
C ILE A 229 -11.32 1.40 -8.24
N VAL A 230 -10.21 1.51 -8.96
CA VAL A 230 -8.96 0.87 -8.53
C VAL A 230 -8.39 1.64 -7.36
N SER A 231 -8.02 0.94 -6.29
CA SER A 231 -7.61 1.58 -5.05
C SER A 231 -6.46 0.83 -4.39
N GLY A 232 -5.69 1.55 -3.62
CA GLY A 232 -4.60 0.94 -2.86
C GLY A 232 -4.09 1.84 -1.75
N SER A 233 -3.40 1.22 -0.78
CA SER A 233 -2.80 1.91 0.34
C SER A 233 -1.28 1.74 0.31
N SER A 234 -0.50 2.83 0.50
CA SER A 234 0.97 2.80 0.55
C SER A 234 1.58 2.18 -0.71
N ALA A 235 2.33 1.08 -0.60
CA ALA A 235 2.83 0.31 -1.74
C ALA A 235 1.71 -0.22 -2.66
N GLY A 236 0.52 -0.50 -2.11
CA GLY A 236 -0.65 -0.87 -2.91
C GLY A 236 -1.16 0.26 -3.79
N ALA A 237 -1.02 1.51 -3.34
CA ALA A 237 -1.33 2.69 -4.14
C ALA A 237 -0.32 2.87 -5.30
N ASP A 238 0.95 2.52 -5.08
CA ASP A 238 1.95 2.45 -6.15
C ASP A 238 1.59 1.39 -7.20
N ILE A 239 1.23 0.16 -6.76
CA ILE A 239 0.77 -0.91 -7.65
C ILE A 239 -0.49 -0.48 -8.43
N ALA A 240 -1.45 0.20 -7.78
CA ALA A 240 -2.66 0.72 -8.42
C ALA A 240 -2.33 1.76 -9.51
N THR A 241 -1.37 2.64 -9.24
CA THR A 241 -0.83 3.61 -10.21
C THR A 241 -0.14 2.89 -11.37
N ALA A 242 0.74 1.92 -11.06
CA ALA A 242 1.46 1.14 -12.05
C ALA A 242 0.51 0.32 -12.96
N LEU A 243 -0.61 -0.17 -12.43
CA LEU A 243 -1.62 -0.88 -13.20
C LEU A 243 -2.20 0.00 -14.32
N VAL A 244 -2.60 1.23 -14.00
CA VAL A 244 -3.16 2.15 -14.99
C VAL A 244 -2.09 2.63 -15.96
N LEU A 245 -0.90 2.99 -15.46
CA LEU A 245 0.26 3.31 -16.31
C LEU A 245 0.56 2.21 -17.32
N TYR A 246 0.56 0.95 -16.85
CA TYR A 246 0.84 -0.19 -17.71
C TYR A 246 -0.18 -0.35 -18.84
N ILE A 247 -1.46 -0.22 -18.53
CA ILE A 247 -2.53 -0.31 -19.52
C ILE A 247 -2.38 0.76 -20.60
N ILE A 248 -2.12 2.01 -20.17
CA ILE A 248 -2.02 3.16 -21.10
C ILE A 248 -0.75 3.07 -21.94
N ARG A 249 0.41 2.87 -21.32
CA ARG A 249 1.71 2.88 -22.01
C ARG A 249 1.88 1.74 -23.01
N ASN A 250 1.17 0.65 -22.83
CA ASN A 250 1.21 -0.51 -23.74
C ASN A 250 -0.02 -0.63 -24.65
N ASN A 251 -0.90 0.39 -24.69
CA ASN A 251 -2.12 0.42 -25.50
C ASN A 251 -3.02 -0.83 -25.29
N LEU A 252 -3.19 -1.24 -24.03
CA LEU A 252 -3.93 -2.45 -23.67
C LEU A 252 -5.42 -2.19 -23.38
N GLN A 253 -5.96 -0.99 -23.66
CA GLN A 253 -7.33 -0.61 -23.31
C GLN A 253 -8.40 -1.49 -23.97
N SER A 254 -8.09 -2.14 -25.09
CA SER A 254 -8.99 -3.11 -25.73
C SER A 254 -9.11 -4.42 -24.93
N THR A 255 -8.05 -4.82 -24.21
CA THR A 255 -7.99 -6.04 -23.39
C THR A 255 -8.22 -5.75 -21.91
N LEU A 256 -7.76 -4.62 -21.44
CA LEU A 256 -7.88 -4.13 -20.07
C LEU A 256 -8.43 -2.69 -20.10
N PRO A 257 -9.75 -2.51 -20.27
CA PRO A 257 -10.34 -1.17 -20.29
C PRO A 257 -9.98 -0.39 -19.00
N LEU A 258 -9.88 0.94 -19.11
CA LEU A 258 -9.55 1.77 -17.98
C LEU A 258 -10.66 1.76 -16.91
N PRO A 259 -10.32 1.78 -15.61
CA PRO A 259 -11.29 1.89 -14.54
C PRO A 259 -11.92 3.29 -14.52
N ARG A 260 -13.04 3.42 -13.81
CA ARG A 260 -13.73 4.71 -13.60
C ARG A 260 -12.84 5.75 -12.95
N ALA A 261 -12.10 5.33 -11.91
CA ALA A 261 -11.27 6.23 -11.11
C ALA A 261 -10.20 5.47 -10.33
N LEU A 262 -9.25 6.21 -9.73
CA LEU A 262 -8.32 5.71 -8.72
C LEU A 262 -8.58 6.37 -7.37
N TRP A 263 -8.51 5.59 -6.29
CA TRP A 263 -8.37 6.10 -4.94
C TRP A 263 -7.07 5.59 -4.32
N LEU A 264 -6.16 6.50 -3.99
CA LEU A 264 -4.80 6.22 -3.54
C LEU A 264 -4.59 6.77 -2.13
N GLU A 265 -4.42 5.86 -1.17
CA GLU A 265 -4.18 6.20 0.22
C GLU A 265 -2.69 6.20 0.53
N CYS A 266 -2.17 7.33 1.01
CA CYS A 266 -0.76 7.48 1.43
C CYS A 266 0.23 6.89 0.41
N PRO A 267 0.18 7.23 -0.89
CA PRO A 267 0.92 6.55 -1.93
C PRO A 267 2.44 6.60 -1.72
N ALA A 268 3.10 5.43 -1.69
CA ALA A 268 4.55 5.29 -1.58
C ALA A 268 5.15 5.15 -2.99
N VAL A 269 5.35 6.25 -3.67
CA VAL A 269 5.62 6.34 -5.12
C VAL A 269 7.02 6.88 -5.48
N ASP A 270 7.99 6.78 -4.56
CA ASP A 270 9.42 7.05 -4.79
C ASP A 270 10.28 6.13 -3.91
N TRP A 271 10.63 4.96 -4.43
CA TRP A 271 11.48 3.98 -3.76
C TRP A 271 12.98 4.24 -3.95
N GLY A 272 13.32 5.14 -4.87
CA GLY A 272 14.67 5.64 -5.09
C GLY A 272 15.15 6.65 -4.06
N MET A 273 14.24 7.13 -3.20
CA MET A 273 14.55 8.14 -2.16
C MET A 273 15.06 9.47 -2.72
N SER A 274 14.59 9.87 -3.92
CA SER A 274 15.06 11.09 -4.60
C SER A 274 14.68 12.38 -3.87
N HIS A 275 13.75 12.30 -2.91
CA HIS A 275 13.28 13.43 -2.10
C HIS A 275 14.07 13.62 -0.79
N VAL A 276 14.99 12.71 -0.44
CA VAL A 276 15.72 12.80 0.84
C VAL A 276 16.68 13.98 0.85
N THR A 277 16.38 14.95 1.72
CA THR A 277 17.24 16.09 2.05
C THR A 277 17.18 16.35 3.56
N PRO A 278 18.09 17.15 4.14
CA PRO A 278 18.03 17.49 5.56
C PRO A 278 16.72 18.16 6.01
N THR A 279 16.02 18.82 5.10
CA THR A 279 14.78 19.57 5.36
C THR A 279 13.52 18.87 4.84
N SER A 280 13.65 17.76 4.12
CA SER A 280 12.49 17.02 3.59
C SER A 280 11.68 16.37 4.70
N THR A 281 10.39 16.13 4.44
CA THR A 281 9.48 15.42 5.35
C THR A 281 10.00 14.04 5.72
N MET A 282 10.71 13.35 4.81
CA MET A 282 11.38 12.08 5.09
C MET A 282 12.42 12.18 6.23
N THR A 283 12.97 13.35 6.48
CA THR A 283 13.92 13.62 7.56
C THR A 283 13.25 14.19 8.81
N ILE A 284 12.42 15.22 8.64
CA ILE A 284 11.88 15.96 9.77
C ILE A 284 10.64 15.33 10.40
N HIS A 285 9.89 14.46 9.69
CA HIS A 285 8.68 13.81 10.19
C HIS A 285 8.92 12.42 10.79
N GLN A 286 10.17 11.99 10.99
CA GLN A 286 10.51 10.68 11.56
C GLN A 286 9.81 10.34 12.87
N ARG A 287 9.55 11.35 13.72
CA ARG A 287 8.87 11.19 15.01
C ARG A 287 7.35 11.30 14.93
N SER A 288 6.83 11.89 13.88
CA SER A 288 5.39 12.06 13.67
C SER A 288 4.78 10.99 12.77
N ASP A 289 5.59 10.05 12.30
CA ASP A 289 5.13 8.97 11.45
C ASP A 289 5.36 7.60 12.08
N VAL A 290 4.65 6.60 11.56
CA VAL A 290 4.70 5.21 12.03
C VAL A 290 5.57 4.32 11.15
N ILE A 291 6.00 4.80 9.99
CA ILE A 291 6.82 4.04 9.04
C ILE A 291 8.24 4.59 8.88
N GLY A 292 8.60 5.62 9.63
CA GLY A 292 9.93 6.21 9.57
C GLY A 292 11.06 5.20 9.79
N THR A 293 10.83 4.21 10.64
CA THR A 293 11.74 3.09 10.88
C THR A 293 11.60 1.95 9.87
N PHE A 294 10.60 1.97 9.00
CA PHE A 294 10.32 0.93 8.01
C PHE A 294 10.91 1.26 6.63
N ILE A 295 10.67 2.46 6.13
CA ILE A 295 11.07 2.83 4.76
C ILE A 295 12.52 3.31 4.70
N GLN A 296 12.91 4.20 5.58
CA GLN A 296 14.16 4.93 5.42
C GLN A 296 15.42 4.16 5.62
N PRO A 297 15.68 3.15 6.20
CA PRO A 297 17.00 2.51 6.09
C PRO A 297 16.93 1.13 5.51
N THR A 298 15.76 0.76 5.09
CA THR A 298 15.58 -0.58 4.62
C THR A 298 15.76 -0.62 3.12
N ASP A 299 16.95 -0.71 2.75
CA ASP A 299 17.32 -1.35 1.53
C ASP A 299 16.54 -2.67 1.28
N TYR A 300 15.89 -3.24 2.31
CA TYR A 300 15.18 -4.52 2.19
C TYR A 300 13.99 -4.46 1.22
N CYS A 301 13.07 -3.50 1.38
CA CYS A 301 11.90 -3.39 0.50
C CYS A 301 12.34 -3.17 -0.95
N VAL A 302 13.30 -2.28 -1.16
CA VAL A 302 13.84 -1.99 -2.49
C VAL A 302 14.56 -3.20 -3.07
N ARG A 303 15.42 -3.88 -2.31
CA ARG A 303 16.08 -5.12 -2.78
C ARG A 303 15.08 -6.23 -3.09
N ALA A 304 14.04 -6.36 -2.30
CA ALA A 304 13.01 -7.36 -2.50
C ALA A 304 12.17 -7.08 -3.78
N VAL A 305 11.82 -5.81 -4.00
CA VAL A 305 11.10 -5.39 -5.21
C VAL A 305 11.96 -5.53 -6.45
N LEU A 306 13.18 -5.03 -6.42
CA LEU A 306 14.05 -5.06 -7.60
C LEU A 306 14.47 -6.48 -7.99
N GLY A 307 14.76 -7.33 -7.01
CA GLY A 307 15.29 -8.67 -7.29
C GLY A 307 16.59 -8.61 -8.04
N LYS A 308 16.60 -9.01 -9.31
CA LYS A 308 17.75 -8.98 -10.20
C LYS A 308 17.85 -7.69 -11.04
N LEU A 309 16.86 -6.81 -10.96
CA LEU A 309 16.90 -5.52 -11.67
C LEU A 309 18.04 -4.64 -11.11
N PRO A 310 18.65 -3.79 -11.94
CA PRO A 310 19.62 -2.80 -11.49
C PRO A 310 19.06 -1.87 -10.41
N ARG A 311 19.92 -1.41 -9.49
CA ARG A 311 19.51 -0.49 -8.43
C ARG A 311 18.89 0.80 -8.95
N THR A 312 19.33 1.26 -10.11
CA THR A 312 18.82 2.45 -10.80
C THR A 312 17.33 2.37 -11.11
N GLU A 313 16.77 1.17 -11.28
CA GLU A 313 15.33 0.97 -11.52
C GLU A 313 14.47 1.51 -10.35
N ALA A 314 14.98 1.49 -9.12
CA ALA A 314 14.29 2.14 -8.01
C ALA A 314 14.13 3.65 -8.19
N GLU A 315 14.96 4.28 -9.03
CA GLU A 315 14.99 5.73 -9.24
C GLU A 315 14.35 6.15 -10.56
N THR A 316 14.38 5.30 -11.57
CA THR A 316 14.03 5.66 -12.95
C THR A 316 12.87 4.88 -13.53
N ASN A 317 12.44 3.78 -12.90
CA ASN A 317 11.32 3.00 -13.39
C ASN A 317 10.00 3.62 -12.97
N VAL A 318 9.20 4.03 -13.95
CA VAL A 318 7.91 4.71 -13.73
C VAL A 318 6.84 3.83 -13.07
N TYR A 319 6.98 2.50 -13.13
CA TYR A 319 6.08 1.56 -12.46
C TYR A 319 6.47 1.27 -11.01
N ILE A 320 7.66 1.72 -10.58
CA ILE A 320 8.17 1.56 -9.22
C ILE A 320 8.22 2.88 -8.47
N SER A 321 8.57 3.96 -9.17
CA SER A 321 8.78 5.27 -8.56
C SER A 321 8.25 6.41 -9.45
N PRO A 322 6.93 6.46 -9.73
CA PRO A 322 6.36 7.46 -10.64
C PRO A 322 6.50 8.91 -10.14
N ALA A 323 6.82 9.12 -8.85
CA ALA A 323 7.11 10.44 -8.30
C ALA A 323 8.61 10.76 -8.19
N SER A 324 9.50 9.85 -8.56
CA SER A 324 10.93 10.10 -8.47
C SER A 324 11.37 11.33 -9.28
N LYS A 325 12.24 12.14 -8.70
CA LYS A 325 12.84 13.30 -9.38
C LYS A 325 13.82 12.91 -10.50
N ASN A 326 14.22 11.62 -10.54
CA ASN A 326 15.19 11.09 -11.50
C ASN A 326 14.53 10.48 -12.75
N ILE A 327 13.21 10.50 -12.86
CA ILE A 327 12.50 10.15 -14.08
C ILE A 327 12.77 11.22 -15.15
N LYS A 328 13.14 10.79 -16.36
CA LYS A 328 13.50 11.71 -17.46
C LYS A 328 12.28 12.41 -18.04
N ASP A 329 11.25 11.65 -18.36
CA ASP A 329 10.03 12.16 -19.03
C ASP A 329 8.92 12.29 -17.98
N GLN A 330 8.91 13.43 -17.28
CA GLN A 330 7.97 13.67 -16.18
C GLN A 330 6.65 14.27 -16.64
N ILE A 331 6.64 14.99 -17.76
CA ILE A 331 5.45 15.65 -18.33
C ILE A 331 4.72 14.65 -19.22
N GLY A 332 3.39 14.58 -19.06
CA GLY A 332 2.55 13.64 -19.78
C GLY A 332 2.65 12.19 -19.30
N LEU A 333 3.33 11.93 -18.17
CA LEU A 333 3.45 10.60 -17.60
C LEU A 333 2.09 9.98 -17.27
N PHE A 334 1.15 10.82 -16.84
CA PHE A 334 -0.19 10.42 -16.42
C PHE A 334 -1.29 10.78 -17.44
N ASP A 335 -0.92 11.16 -18.66
CA ASP A 335 -1.90 11.43 -19.71
C ASP A 335 -2.85 10.25 -19.91
N GLY A 336 -4.14 10.55 -19.97
CA GLY A 336 -5.19 9.53 -20.11
C GLY A 336 -5.60 8.80 -18.84
N PHE A 337 -5.04 9.16 -17.68
CA PHE A 337 -5.53 8.62 -16.41
C PHE A 337 -6.99 9.03 -16.16
N PRO A 338 -7.78 8.18 -15.50
CA PRO A 338 -9.09 8.56 -14.99
C PRO A 338 -8.98 9.51 -13.79
N ASP A 339 -10.11 9.87 -13.19
CA ASP A 339 -10.14 10.72 -12.00
C ASP A 339 -9.37 10.08 -10.83
N VAL A 340 -8.63 10.89 -10.08
CA VAL A 340 -7.79 10.42 -8.97
C VAL A 340 -8.16 11.10 -7.67
N ALA A 341 -8.43 10.34 -6.61
CA ALA A 341 -8.49 10.86 -5.25
C ALA A 341 -7.24 10.43 -4.47
N LEU A 342 -6.52 11.38 -3.91
CA LEU A 342 -5.40 11.18 -2.99
C LEU A 342 -5.89 11.41 -1.57
N LEU A 343 -5.61 10.48 -0.65
CA LEU A 343 -5.91 10.61 0.76
C LEU A 343 -4.64 10.34 1.56
N TYR A 344 -4.17 11.30 2.37
CA TYR A 344 -2.91 11.14 3.08
C TYR A 344 -2.81 12.02 4.34
N GLY A 345 -1.83 11.72 5.18
CA GLY A 345 -1.54 12.45 6.39
C GLY A 345 -0.42 13.47 6.22
N GLY A 346 -0.67 14.74 6.56
CA GLY A 346 0.32 15.82 6.45
C GLY A 346 1.48 15.72 7.45
N SER A 347 1.52 14.74 8.35
CA SER A 347 2.66 14.48 9.24
C SER A 347 3.40 13.17 8.94
N GLU A 348 3.10 12.52 7.82
CA GLU A 348 3.85 11.37 7.36
C GLU A 348 5.16 11.74 6.66
N ILE A 349 6.12 10.82 6.62
CA ILE A 349 7.41 11.05 5.96
C ILE A 349 7.30 11.16 4.45
N LEU A 350 6.22 10.68 3.84
CA LEU A 350 6.02 10.64 2.39
C LEU A 350 5.39 11.91 1.80
N VAL A 351 5.10 12.94 2.60
CA VAL A 351 4.36 14.15 2.16
C VAL A 351 5.01 14.81 0.94
N ASP A 352 6.33 15.04 0.94
CA ASP A 352 7.02 15.68 -0.20
C ASP A 352 6.93 14.82 -1.48
N ILE A 353 6.95 13.50 -1.33
CA ILE A 353 6.78 12.54 -2.43
C ILE A 353 5.35 12.63 -2.98
N ILE A 354 4.36 12.64 -2.08
CA ILE A 354 2.93 12.71 -2.42
C ILE A 354 2.62 14.05 -3.09
N HIS A 355 3.18 15.15 -2.61
CA HIS A 355 3.01 16.46 -3.25
C HIS A 355 3.59 16.48 -4.67
N THR A 356 4.79 15.93 -4.87
CA THR A 356 5.36 15.80 -6.22
C THR A 356 4.46 14.97 -7.14
N PHE A 357 3.95 13.85 -6.65
CA PHE A 357 3.04 12.99 -7.39
C PHE A 357 1.72 13.69 -7.74
N ARG A 358 1.10 14.34 -6.75
CA ARG A 358 -0.11 15.15 -6.92
C ARG A 358 0.08 16.25 -7.98
N ASP A 359 1.18 16.98 -7.88
CA ASP A 359 1.44 18.11 -8.76
C ASP A 359 1.67 17.67 -10.22
N ARG A 360 2.30 16.50 -10.43
CA ARG A 360 2.40 15.87 -11.76
C ARG A 360 1.03 15.42 -12.28
N LEU A 361 0.21 14.79 -11.45
CA LEU A 361 -1.15 14.41 -11.81
C LEU A 361 -1.98 15.65 -12.21
N ILE A 362 -1.89 16.74 -11.45
CA ILE A 362 -2.59 18.00 -11.77
C ILE A 362 -2.05 18.61 -13.07
N GLN A 363 -0.74 18.56 -13.30
CA GLN A 363 -0.12 19.06 -14.51
C GLN A 363 -0.62 18.33 -15.77
N ASP A 364 -0.72 17.00 -15.70
CA ASP A 364 -1.06 16.17 -16.85
C ASP A 364 -2.58 16.07 -17.06
N LEU A 365 -3.37 16.03 -15.98
CA LEU A 365 -4.82 15.78 -16.04
C LEU A 365 -5.68 17.03 -15.90
N GLY A 366 -5.15 18.08 -15.28
CA GLY A 366 -5.93 19.21 -14.80
C GLY A 366 -6.43 19.05 -13.36
N ARG A 367 -6.62 20.18 -12.67
CA ARG A 367 -7.01 20.22 -11.25
C ARG A 367 -8.34 19.53 -10.96
N ASP A 368 -9.29 19.61 -11.89
CA ASP A 368 -10.65 19.09 -11.70
C ASP A 368 -10.68 17.54 -11.61
N LYS A 369 -9.68 16.87 -12.15
CA LYS A 369 -9.56 15.41 -12.09
C LYS A 369 -8.81 14.87 -10.88
N VAL A 370 -8.23 15.76 -10.05
CA VAL A 370 -7.41 15.37 -8.91
C VAL A 370 -8.01 15.88 -7.61
N THR A 371 -8.61 14.99 -6.84
CA THR A 371 -9.14 15.30 -5.50
C THR A 371 -8.05 15.06 -4.46
N ASP A 372 -7.70 16.11 -3.73
CA ASP A 372 -6.63 16.12 -2.74
C ASP A 372 -7.22 16.17 -1.32
N ILE A 373 -7.06 15.07 -0.56
CA ILE A 373 -7.61 14.92 0.79
C ILE A 373 -6.43 14.76 1.77
N GLU A 374 -5.87 15.88 2.18
CA GLU A 374 -4.86 15.91 3.24
C GLU A 374 -5.52 16.08 4.61
N GLU A 375 -5.06 15.31 5.61
CA GLU A 375 -5.32 15.52 7.03
C GLU A 375 -4.03 15.97 7.71
N PRO A 376 -3.86 17.27 8.01
CA PRO A 376 -2.56 17.92 8.25
C PRO A 376 -1.69 17.31 9.33
N ASP A 377 -2.27 16.78 10.39
CA ASP A 377 -1.54 16.25 11.55
C ASP A 377 -1.56 14.73 11.67
N CYS A 378 -1.84 14.03 10.58
CA CYS A 378 -1.97 12.59 10.59
C CYS A 378 -0.72 11.90 10.04
N PRO A 379 -0.29 10.76 10.63
CA PRO A 379 0.77 9.92 10.11
C PRO A 379 0.31 9.04 8.96
N HIS A 380 1.22 8.29 8.39
CA HIS A 380 0.97 7.29 7.37
C HIS A 380 -0.12 6.29 7.78
N VAL A 381 -1.05 5.98 6.88
CA VAL A 381 -2.20 5.09 7.08
C VAL A 381 -3.03 5.36 8.35
N PHE A 382 -3.14 6.63 8.74
CA PHE A 382 -3.90 7.05 9.92
C PHE A 382 -5.36 6.57 9.88
N SER A 383 -5.91 6.36 8.71
CA SER A 383 -7.25 5.84 8.46
C SER A 383 -7.52 4.51 9.17
N THR A 384 -6.47 3.71 9.41
CA THR A 384 -6.54 2.42 10.08
C THR A 384 -6.40 2.52 11.61
N MET A 385 -6.13 3.73 12.14
CA MET A 385 -5.80 3.96 13.54
C MET A 385 -6.97 4.59 14.30
N ASP A 386 -7.43 3.94 15.35
CA ASP A 386 -8.62 4.39 16.10
C ASP A 386 -8.35 5.68 16.92
N PHE A 387 -7.11 5.95 17.28
CA PHE A 387 -6.73 7.19 17.96
C PHE A 387 -6.68 8.43 17.05
N HIS A 388 -6.89 8.26 15.74
CA HIS A 388 -7.13 9.32 14.76
C HIS A 388 -8.60 9.41 14.30
N ALA A 389 -9.56 8.94 15.10
CA ALA A 389 -10.96 8.77 14.72
C ALA A 389 -11.60 10.01 14.06
N LYS A 390 -11.33 11.23 14.57
CA LYS A 390 -11.89 12.47 13.99
C LYS A 390 -11.35 12.75 12.58
N ALA A 391 -10.04 12.60 12.40
CA ALA A 391 -9.39 12.78 11.11
C ALA A 391 -9.84 11.70 10.11
N LYS A 392 -9.93 10.44 10.57
CA LYS A 392 -10.48 9.32 9.79
C LYS A 392 -11.89 9.63 9.30
N GLU A 393 -12.78 10.05 10.19
CA GLU A 393 -14.17 10.40 9.82
C GLU A 393 -14.22 11.57 8.82
N SER A 394 -13.39 12.61 9.03
CA SER A 394 -13.23 13.72 8.09
C SER A 394 -12.80 13.26 6.70
N ALA A 395 -11.73 12.49 6.64
CA ALA A 395 -11.14 12.01 5.39
C ALA A 395 -12.11 11.12 4.58
N PHE A 396 -12.72 10.12 5.24
CA PHE A 396 -13.69 9.25 4.57
C PHE A 396 -15.01 9.96 4.22
N SER A 397 -15.42 10.98 4.97
CA SER A 397 -16.56 11.82 4.59
C SER A 397 -16.26 12.63 3.30
N LYS A 398 -15.03 13.16 3.16
CA LYS A 398 -14.58 13.82 1.91
C LYS A 398 -14.52 12.83 0.75
N LEU A 399 -13.96 11.64 0.99
CA LEU A 399 -13.90 10.56 0.00
C LEU A 399 -15.32 10.11 -0.42
N GLY A 400 -16.25 9.98 0.52
CA GLY A 400 -17.65 9.62 0.24
C GLY A 400 -18.39 10.65 -0.61
N ARG A 401 -18.04 11.94 -0.51
CA ARG A 401 -18.56 12.97 -1.42
C ARG A 401 -17.99 12.76 -2.83
N TRP A 402 -16.67 12.69 -2.96
CA TRP A 402 -16.05 12.38 -4.24
C TRP A 402 -16.63 11.12 -4.91
N TYR A 403 -16.83 10.03 -4.13
CA TYR A 403 -17.44 8.80 -4.64
C TYR A 403 -18.85 9.01 -5.20
N LYS A 404 -19.64 9.91 -4.62
CA LYS A 404 -20.99 10.23 -5.11
C LYS A 404 -20.97 11.04 -6.39
N ASP A 405 -19.96 11.89 -6.54
CA ASP A 405 -19.81 12.80 -7.69
C ASP A 405 -19.22 12.09 -8.93
N LEU A 406 -18.61 10.90 -8.76
CA LEU A 406 -18.22 10.03 -9.86
C LEU A 406 -19.43 9.48 -10.61
#